data_0e1d76a67af957a973baa47a4e99e3e9
#
_entry.id   0e1d76a67af957a973baa47a4e99e3e9
#
_cell.length_a   1.000
_cell.length_b   1.000
_cell.length_c   1.000
_cell.angle_alpha   90.00
_cell.angle_beta   90.00
_cell.angle_gamma   90.00
#
_symmetry.space_group_name_H-M   'P 1'
#
loop_
_entity.id
_entity.type
_entity.pdbx_description
1 polymer ?
#
loop_
_entity_poly.entity_id
_entity_poly.type
_entity_poly.pdbx_seq_one_letter_code
_entity_poly.pdbx_strand_id
1 'polypeptide(L)'
;MYIIGIDIGKNHHEASIVSPEGKQIVHSLRFATTHKGADSLMSFIFNNIGNSSCIFGMEATGHYWYPIYSFLKARGYTIYVINPIQSDSLRKMYIRQTKNDSIDSFLIAEVIRFGQFTTTSMADENILAMRQLCRYRDSVISSRTEIKLRISTIMEQIFPEYEKPFSSLWLSTSMGILEKYLTPENIENAPIDELFEIIKDKSHNKLTMKKAFSILEAAVDTFGIKIAQDAFSFQLKQLIDRMNFLDKQIEALDCQILEYYEKFDCYLHTIPRIGMIAAATILAATTCSFHNSPLNAYYKKKREQGKHHLTATGAVARKLTTVIYAVLWDSKPYEPKKFC
;
A
#
# COMPACT_ATOMS: atom_id res chain seq x y z
N MET A 1 25.39 -0.10 -30.55
CA MET A 1 24.57 -1.04 -29.77
C MET A 1 23.13 -0.84 -30.19
N TYR A 2 22.39 -1.89 -30.59
CA TYR A 2 20.98 -1.81 -30.99
C TYR A 2 20.08 -1.58 -29.79
N ILE A 3 18.93 -0.95 -30.01
CA ILE A 3 17.94 -0.68 -28.97
C ILE A 3 16.61 -1.33 -29.35
N ILE A 4 16.07 -2.13 -28.45
CA ILE A 4 14.81 -2.82 -28.62
C ILE A 4 13.79 -2.12 -27.74
N GLY A 5 12.88 -1.35 -28.32
CA GLY A 5 11.76 -0.76 -27.60
C GLY A 5 10.58 -1.73 -27.58
N ILE A 6 9.99 -1.91 -26.41
CA ILE A 6 8.82 -2.78 -26.21
C ILE A 6 7.67 -1.96 -25.64
N ASP A 7 6.61 -1.84 -26.43
CA ASP A 7 5.32 -1.36 -25.92
C ASP A 7 4.57 -2.48 -25.22
N ILE A 8 4.07 -2.19 -24.02
CA ILE A 8 3.53 -3.20 -23.10
C ILE A 8 2.01 -3.19 -23.11
N GLY A 9 1.42 -4.27 -23.60
CA GLY A 9 -0.01 -4.53 -23.51
C GLY A 9 -0.35 -5.72 -22.60
N LYS A 10 -1.60 -5.87 -22.27
CA LYS A 10 -2.11 -6.95 -21.38
C LYS A 10 -1.89 -8.34 -21.99
N ASN A 11 -2.28 -8.53 -23.24
CA ASN A 11 -2.26 -9.83 -23.91
C ASN A 11 -1.17 -9.95 -24.96
N HIS A 12 -0.74 -8.83 -25.51
CA HIS A 12 0.27 -8.74 -26.55
C HIS A 12 1.17 -7.55 -26.26
N HIS A 13 2.43 -7.70 -26.65
CA HIS A 13 3.42 -6.64 -26.66
C HIS A 13 3.83 -6.34 -28.10
N GLU A 14 4.39 -5.16 -28.33
CA GLU A 14 4.94 -4.80 -29.63
C GLU A 14 6.39 -4.34 -29.48
N ALA A 15 7.29 -4.86 -30.33
CA ALA A 15 8.72 -4.57 -30.25
C ALA A 15 9.24 -3.99 -31.56
N SER A 16 10.05 -2.93 -31.46
CA SER A 16 10.80 -2.33 -32.58
C SER A 16 12.29 -2.41 -32.33
N ILE A 17 13.06 -2.57 -33.40
CA ILE A 17 14.52 -2.55 -33.36
C ILE A 17 15.03 -1.27 -33.99
N VAL A 18 15.84 -0.53 -33.23
CA VAL A 18 16.46 0.73 -33.67
C VAL A 18 17.98 0.58 -33.69
N SER A 19 18.62 1.02 -34.79
CA SER A 19 20.07 1.04 -34.89
C SER A 19 20.70 2.13 -34.05
N PRO A 20 22.01 2.09 -33.80
CA PRO A 20 22.71 3.16 -33.07
C PRO A 20 22.52 4.56 -33.72
N GLU A 21 22.37 4.59 -35.04
CA GLU A 21 22.17 5.79 -35.84
C GLU A 21 20.72 6.33 -35.82
N GLY A 22 19.80 5.60 -35.18
CA GLY A 22 18.39 5.98 -35.07
C GLY A 22 17.52 5.48 -36.23
N LYS A 23 18.02 4.58 -37.07
CA LYS A 23 17.21 3.96 -38.14
C LYS A 23 16.44 2.79 -37.59
N GLN A 24 15.11 2.79 -37.78
CA GLN A 24 14.29 1.62 -37.53
C GLN A 24 14.66 0.52 -38.52
N ILE A 25 15.16 -0.63 -38.02
CA ILE A 25 15.66 -1.73 -38.85
C ILE A 25 14.52 -2.50 -39.50
N VAL A 26 13.46 -2.73 -38.74
CA VAL A 26 12.25 -3.45 -39.19
C VAL A 26 11.03 -2.80 -38.58
N HIS A 27 9.88 -2.99 -39.25
CA HIS A 27 8.58 -2.72 -38.62
C HIS A 27 8.41 -3.59 -37.38
N SER A 28 7.56 -3.15 -36.47
CA SER A 28 7.39 -3.81 -35.19
C SER A 28 6.99 -5.29 -35.29
N LEU A 29 7.41 -6.09 -34.32
CA LEU A 29 6.91 -7.43 -34.06
C LEU A 29 5.84 -7.37 -32.98
N ARG A 30 4.64 -7.84 -33.29
CA ARG A 30 3.62 -8.12 -32.29
C ARG A 30 3.77 -9.54 -31.76
N PHE A 31 3.88 -9.70 -30.44
CA PHE A 31 4.04 -11.00 -29.79
C PHE A 31 3.15 -11.14 -28.54
N ALA A 32 2.72 -12.36 -28.24
CA ALA A 32 1.83 -12.64 -27.12
C ALA A 32 2.60 -12.64 -25.78
N THR A 33 1.89 -12.34 -24.69
CA THR A 33 2.41 -12.41 -23.31
C THR A 33 2.50 -13.88 -22.86
N THR A 34 3.34 -14.67 -23.53
CA THR A 34 3.59 -16.10 -23.28
C THR A 34 5.06 -16.42 -23.51
N HIS A 35 5.53 -17.57 -23.00
CA HIS A 35 6.90 -18.04 -23.30
C HIS A 35 7.17 -18.15 -24.80
N LYS A 36 6.23 -18.71 -25.58
CA LYS A 36 6.35 -18.78 -27.05
C LYS A 36 6.46 -17.39 -27.69
N GLY A 37 5.70 -16.41 -27.17
CA GLY A 37 5.78 -15.02 -27.64
C GLY A 37 7.14 -14.40 -27.31
N ALA A 38 7.65 -14.61 -26.12
CA ALA A 38 8.98 -14.13 -25.73
C ALA A 38 10.10 -14.82 -26.54
N ASP A 39 9.97 -16.12 -26.84
CA ASP A 39 10.93 -16.83 -27.71
C ASP A 39 10.83 -16.34 -29.16
N SER A 40 9.64 -15.99 -29.66
CA SER A 40 9.49 -15.36 -30.97
C SER A 40 10.14 -13.98 -31.05
N LEU A 41 10.09 -13.19 -29.95
CA LEU A 41 10.84 -11.95 -29.84
C LEU A 41 12.36 -12.21 -29.96
N MET A 42 12.89 -13.22 -29.26
CA MET A 42 14.31 -13.53 -29.32
C MET A 42 14.73 -13.97 -30.73
N SER A 43 13.92 -14.80 -31.38
CA SER A 43 14.14 -15.22 -32.78
C SER A 43 14.09 -14.05 -33.75
N PHE A 44 13.14 -13.14 -33.54
CA PHE A 44 13.02 -11.91 -34.34
C PHE A 44 14.29 -11.03 -34.21
N ILE A 45 14.79 -10.84 -33.01
CA ILE A 45 16.01 -10.07 -32.75
C ILE A 45 17.19 -10.75 -33.43
N PHE A 46 17.37 -12.04 -33.22
CA PHE A 46 18.47 -12.80 -33.83
C PHE A 46 18.46 -12.74 -35.36
N ASN A 47 17.30 -12.89 -35.98
CA ASN A 47 17.15 -12.86 -37.44
C ASN A 47 17.49 -11.49 -38.06
N ASN A 48 17.35 -10.40 -37.29
CA ASN A 48 17.55 -9.03 -37.79
C ASN A 48 18.92 -8.44 -37.48
N ILE A 49 19.48 -8.79 -36.30
CA ILE A 49 20.76 -8.19 -35.84
C ILE A 49 21.82 -9.26 -35.46
N GLY A 50 21.49 -10.55 -35.60
CA GLY A 50 22.40 -11.65 -35.26
C GLY A 50 22.78 -11.61 -33.76
N ASN A 51 24.08 -11.81 -33.51
CA ASN A 51 24.66 -11.76 -32.17
C ASN A 51 25.12 -10.35 -31.75
N SER A 52 24.63 -9.31 -32.42
CA SER A 52 25.00 -7.94 -32.09
C SER A 52 24.47 -7.56 -30.68
N SER A 53 25.27 -6.76 -29.97
CA SER A 53 24.85 -6.27 -28.65
C SER A 53 23.60 -5.41 -28.74
N CYS A 54 22.62 -5.69 -27.87
CA CYS A 54 21.38 -4.91 -27.75
C CYS A 54 21.00 -4.63 -26.31
N ILE A 55 20.23 -3.58 -26.13
CA ILE A 55 19.58 -3.20 -24.87
C ILE A 55 18.08 -3.11 -25.08
N PHE A 56 17.32 -3.32 -24.01
CA PHE A 56 15.88 -3.29 -24.04
C PHE A 56 15.34 -2.06 -23.33
N GLY A 57 14.27 -1.50 -23.88
CA GLY A 57 13.48 -0.46 -23.28
C GLY A 57 12.01 -0.82 -23.20
N MET A 58 11.36 -0.45 -22.11
CA MET A 58 9.91 -0.63 -21.94
C MET A 58 9.32 0.43 -21.04
N GLU A 59 8.02 0.68 -21.17
CA GLU A 59 7.30 1.56 -20.26
C GLU A 59 6.80 0.84 -19.01
N ALA A 60 6.82 1.55 -17.86
CA ALA A 60 6.24 1.08 -16.61
C ALA A 60 4.69 1.15 -16.63
N THR A 61 4.03 0.55 -17.62
CA THR A 61 2.57 0.56 -17.76
C THR A 61 1.93 -0.51 -16.88
N GLY A 62 1.33 -0.09 -15.76
CA GLY A 62 0.67 -1.00 -14.80
C GLY A 62 1.62 -2.08 -14.27
N HIS A 63 1.20 -3.34 -14.35
CA HIS A 63 1.97 -4.51 -13.91
C HIS A 63 2.33 -5.46 -15.06
N TYR A 64 1.91 -5.18 -16.29
CA TYR A 64 2.05 -6.09 -17.42
C TYR A 64 3.48 -6.24 -17.94
N TRP A 65 4.39 -5.34 -17.56
CA TRP A 65 5.80 -5.37 -17.99
C TRP A 65 6.67 -6.34 -17.17
N TYR A 66 6.24 -6.74 -15.96
CA TYR A 66 7.04 -7.62 -15.09
C TYR A 66 7.39 -8.98 -15.72
N PRO A 67 6.48 -9.71 -16.38
CA PRO A 67 6.83 -11.01 -16.96
C PRO A 67 7.93 -10.93 -18.01
N ILE A 68 7.82 -10.00 -18.97
CA ILE A 68 8.84 -9.84 -20.02
C ILE A 68 10.16 -9.28 -19.47
N TYR A 69 10.08 -8.38 -18.47
CA TYR A 69 11.26 -7.91 -17.76
C TYR A 69 12.01 -9.08 -17.10
N SER A 70 11.32 -9.92 -16.34
CA SER A 70 11.90 -11.08 -15.65
C SER A 70 12.52 -12.07 -16.66
N PHE A 71 11.84 -12.33 -17.75
CA PHE A 71 12.34 -13.21 -18.84
C PHE A 71 13.64 -12.70 -19.44
N LEU A 72 13.74 -11.41 -19.75
CA LEU A 72 14.94 -10.79 -20.32
C LEU A 72 16.07 -10.66 -19.29
N LYS A 73 15.74 -10.31 -18.05
CA LYS A 73 16.69 -10.21 -16.94
C LYS A 73 17.37 -11.54 -16.65
N ALA A 74 16.61 -12.64 -16.61
CA ALA A 74 17.14 -13.99 -16.41
C ALA A 74 18.14 -14.41 -17.51
N ARG A 75 18.07 -13.78 -18.69
CA ARG A 75 19.00 -14.01 -19.82
C ARG A 75 20.19 -13.02 -19.85
N GLY A 76 20.32 -12.17 -18.83
CA GLY A 76 21.44 -11.25 -18.67
C GLY A 76 21.38 -9.97 -19.50
N TYR A 77 20.22 -9.66 -20.11
CA TYR A 77 20.07 -8.43 -20.88
C TYR A 77 20.01 -7.18 -20.01
N THR A 78 20.54 -6.08 -20.54
CA THR A 78 20.35 -4.74 -19.96
C THR A 78 18.98 -4.20 -20.35
N ILE A 79 18.19 -3.81 -19.37
CA ILE A 79 16.81 -3.37 -19.55
C ILE A 79 16.60 -2.02 -18.87
N TYR A 80 16.06 -1.08 -19.62
CA TYR A 80 15.65 0.22 -19.11
C TYR A 80 14.11 0.30 -19.06
N VAL A 81 13.57 0.51 -17.88
CA VAL A 81 12.14 0.77 -17.69
C VAL A 81 11.96 2.27 -17.55
N ILE A 82 11.26 2.90 -18.49
CA ILE A 82 11.05 4.35 -18.53
C ILE A 82 9.68 4.74 -18.01
N ASN A 83 9.56 5.99 -17.53
CA ASN A 83 8.28 6.54 -17.14
C ASN A 83 7.46 6.91 -18.40
N PRO A 84 6.18 6.54 -18.51
CA PRO A 84 5.29 6.88 -19.63
C PRO A 84 5.26 8.38 -19.99
N ILE A 85 5.49 9.27 -19.04
CA ILE A 85 5.56 10.71 -19.30
C ILE A 85 6.69 11.06 -20.29
N GLN A 86 7.78 10.29 -20.32
CA GLN A 86 8.95 10.56 -21.16
C GLN A 86 8.69 10.20 -22.62
N SER A 87 8.04 9.05 -22.88
CA SER A 87 7.61 8.66 -24.22
C SER A 87 6.50 9.57 -24.75
N ASP A 88 5.54 9.96 -23.91
CA ASP A 88 4.51 10.95 -24.26
C ASP A 88 5.11 12.33 -24.60
N SER A 89 6.16 12.75 -23.92
CA SER A 89 6.84 14.01 -24.21
C SER A 89 7.52 13.96 -25.57
N LEU A 90 8.20 12.85 -25.90
CA LEU A 90 8.83 12.67 -27.19
C LEU A 90 7.78 12.55 -28.30
N ARG A 91 6.65 11.86 -28.06
CA ARG A 91 5.53 11.76 -29.02
C ARG A 91 5.02 13.13 -29.42
N LYS A 92 4.91 14.09 -28.51
CA LYS A 92 4.47 15.45 -28.81
C LYS A 92 5.44 16.25 -29.71
N MET A 93 6.70 15.86 -29.77
CA MET A 93 7.69 16.46 -30.66
C MET A 93 7.55 15.99 -32.11
N TYR A 94 7.00 14.79 -32.35
CA TYR A 94 6.75 14.26 -33.69
C TYR A 94 5.39 14.78 -34.19
N ILE A 95 5.40 15.60 -35.26
CA ILE A 95 4.27 16.46 -35.73
C ILE A 95 3.04 15.68 -36.28
N ARG A 96 3.12 14.37 -36.54
CA ARG A 96 1.99 13.57 -37.06
C ARG A 96 1.80 12.33 -36.21
N GLN A 97 0.71 12.32 -35.43
CA GLN A 97 0.51 11.30 -34.41
C GLN A 97 -0.83 10.61 -34.51
N THR A 98 -0.87 9.52 -35.23
CA THR A 98 -1.82 8.45 -34.94
C THR A 98 -1.23 7.58 -33.83
N LYS A 99 -1.97 7.38 -32.75
CA LYS A 99 -1.59 6.45 -31.69
C LYS A 99 -1.64 5.03 -32.28
N ASN A 100 -0.46 4.38 -32.40
CA ASN A 100 -0.32 3.03 -32.90
C ASN A 100 0.80 2.35 -32.12
N ASP A 101 0.54 1.15 -31.62
CA ASP A 101 1.47 0.37 -30.78
C ASP A 101 2.88 0.22 -31.42
N SER A 102 2.95 0.16 -32.74
CA SER A 102 4.23 0.10 -33.48
C SER A 102 5.04 1.41 -33.39
N ILE A 103 4.35 2.55 -33.36
CA ILE A 103 5.00 3.86 -33.16
C ILE A 103 5.45 3.97 -31.71
N ASP A 104 4.67 3.46 -30.77
CA ASP A 104 4.95 3.54 -29.34
C ASP A 104 6.20 2.74 -28.97
N SER A 105 6.37 1.51 -29.51
CA SER A 105 7.60 0.74 -29.31
C SER A 105 8.85 1.39 -29.93
N PHE A 106 8.71 2.05 -31.09
CA PHE A 106 9.79 2.84 -31.69
C PHE A 106 10.16 4.06 -30.83
N LEU A 107 9.16 4.80 -30.34
CA LEU A 107 9.39 5.98 -29.47
C LEU A 107 10.10 5.60 -28.16
N ILE A 108 9.77 4.45 -27.57
CA ILE A 108 10.45 3.93 -26.38
C ILE A 108 11.94 3.70 -26.70
N ALA A 109 12.26 3.11 -27.84
CA ALA A 109 13.65 2.93 -28.25
C ALA A 109 14.38 4.26 -28.48
N GLU A 110 13.71 5.24 -29.09
CA GLU A 110 14.27 6.57 -29.33
C GLU A 110 14.54 7.35 -28.03
N VAL A 111 13.63 7.28 -27.02
CA VAL A 111 13.88 7.86 -25.69
C VAL A 111 15.20 7.36 -25.11
N ILE A 112 15.46 6.06 -25.22
CA ILE A 112 16.67 5.42 -24.71
C ILE A 112 17.89 5.85 -25.56
N ARG A 113 17.74 5.92 -26.86
CA ARG A 113 18.80 6.35 -27.77
C ARG A 113 19.26 7.78 -27.50
N PHE A 114 18.35 8.68 -27.21
CA PHE A 114 18.68 10.06 -26.83
C PHE A 114 19.49 10.15 -25.52
N GLY A 115 19.47 9.14 -24.68
CA GLY A 115 20.29 9.03 -23.48
C GLY A 115 19.89 9.95 -22.33
N GLN A 116 18.88 10.81 -22.49
CA GLN A 116 18.37 11.72 -21.45
C GLN A 116 17.04 11.19 -20.91
N PHE A 117 17.09 10.12 -20.16
CA PHE A 117 15.91 9.52 -19.56
C PHE A 117 16.18 9.12 -18.10
N THR A 118 15.12 9.12 -17.30
CA THR A 118 15.18 8.61 -15.94
C THR A 118 14.69 7.17 -15.97
N THR A 119 15.57 6.24 -15.61
CA THR A 119 15.19 4.85 -15.45
C THR A 119 14.37 4.67 -14.19
N THR A 120 13.28 3.94 -14.28
CA THR A 120 12.70 3.31 -13.10
C THR A 120 13.66 2.19 -12.70
N SER A 121 14.52 2.43 -11.71
CA SER A 121 15.36 1.35 -11.19
C SER A 121 14.44 0.28 -10.62
N MET A 122 14.62 -0.97 -11.07
CA MET A 122 14.01 -2.08 -10.35
C MET A 122 14.62 -2.09 -8.96
N ALA A 123 13.76 -1.90 -7.97
CA ALA A 123 14.17 -2.11 -6.59
C ALA A 123 14.67 -3.55 -6.41
N ASP A 124 15.52 -3.75 -5.42
CA ASP A 124 15.90 -5.09 -4.97
C ASP A 124 14.67 -6.00 -4.83
N GLU A 125 14.82 -7.28 -5.12
CA GLU A 125 13.73 -8.26 -5.10
C GLU A 125 13.02 -8.26 -3.73
N ASN A 126 13.77 -8.12 -2.63
CA ASN A 126 13.21 -8.02 -1.28
C ASN A 126 12.41 -6.72 -1.09
N ILE A 127 12.85 -5.61 -1.69
CA ILE A 127 12.07 -4.36 -1.67
C ILE A 127 10.78 -4.49 -2.49
N LEU A 128 10.82 -5.17 -3.62
CA LEU A 128 9.60 -5.44 -4.41
C LEU A 128 8.63 -6.31 -3.66
N ALA A 129 9.11 -7.39 -3.03
CA ALA A 129 8.29 -8.27 -2.19
C ALA A 129 7.68 -7.50 -1.02
N MET A 130 8.49 -6.75 -0.27
CA MET A 130 8.03 -5.91 0.83
C MET A 130 7.01 -4.86 0.37
N ARG A 131 7.22 -4.21 -0.78
CA ARG A 131 6.26 -3.27 -1.37
C ARG A 131 4.92 -3.91 -1.69
N GLN A 132 4.93 -5.12 -2.22
CA GLN A 132 3.71 -5.86 -2.52
C GLN A 132 2.94 -6.22 -1.25
N LEU A 133 3.64 -6.69 -0.22
CA LEU A 133 3.05 -7.00 1.09
C LEU A 133 2.49 -5.75 1.78
N CYS A 134 3.21 -4.63 1.78
CA CYS A 134 2.73 -3.37 2.36
C CYS A 134 1.46 -2.86 1.66
N ARG A 135 1.38 -2.94 0.33
CA ARG A 135 0.17 -2.55 -0.42
C ARG A 135 -1.01 -3.47 -0.11
N TYR A 136 -0.74 -4.77 -0.02
CA TYR A 136 -1.80 -5.72 0.34
C TYR A 136 -2.28 -5.50 1.77
N ARG A 137 -1.38 -5.26 2.73
CA ARG A 137 -1.71 -4.89 4.10
C ARG A 137 -2.63 -3.65 4.17
N ASP A 138 -2.32 -2.61 3.41
CA ASP A 138 -3.14 -1.39 3.34
C ASP A 138 -4.55 -1.68 2.82
N SER A 139 -4.67 -2.55 1.81
CA SER A 139 -5.97 -3.02 1.30
C SER A 139 -6.76 -3.79 2.36
N VAL A 140 -6.10 -4.66 3.15
CA VAL A 140 -6.74 -5.43 4.23
C VAL A 140 -7.21 -4.49 5.35
N ILE A 141 -6.40 -3.49 5.73
CA ILE A 141 -6.79 -2.46 6.72
C ILE A 141 -7.99 -1.65 6.23
N SER A 142 -8.01 -1.29 4.95
CA SER A 142 -9.16 -0.57 4.36
C SER A 142 -10.44 -1.41 4.43
N SER A 143 -10.35 -2.70 4.10
CA SER A 143 -11.48 -3.64 4.22
C SER A 143 -11.96 -3.80 5.67
N ARG A 144 -11.04 -3.87 6.63
CA ARG A 144 -11.36 -3.88 8.07
C ARG A 144 -12.08 -2.61 8.51
N THR A 145 -11.64 -1.46 8.02
CA THR A 145 -12.27 -0.18 8.34
C THR A 145 -13.70 -0.10 7.81
N GLU A 146 -13.93 -0.62 6.60
CA GLU A 146 -15.29 -0.73 6.03
C GLU A 146 -16.19 -1.62 6.89
N ILE A 147 -15.70 -2.75 7.38
CA ILE A 147 -16.46 -3.64 8.27
C ILE A 147 -16.79 -2.92 9.58
N LYS A 148 -15.84 -2.19 10.17
CA LYS A 148 -16.09 -1.38 11.37
C LYS A 148 -17.23 -0.39 11.15
N LEU A 149 -17.24 0.34 10.05
CA LEU A 149 -18.33 1.26 9.73
C LEU A 149 -19.68 0.56 9.65
N ARG A 150 -19.74 -0.63 9.04
CA ARG A 150 -20.97 -1.42 8.95
C ARG A 150 -21.45 -1.90 10.32
N ILE A 151 -20.54 -2.36 11.19
CA ILE A 151 -20.88 -2.75 12.57
C ILE A 151 -21.42 -1.53 13.34
N SER A 152 -20.75 -0.37 13.27
CA SER A 152 -21.23 0.87 13.91
C SER A 152 -22.65 1.23 13.44
N THR A 153 -22.89 1.19 12.12
CA THR A 153 -24.23 1.51 11.56
C THR A 153 -25.32 0.55 12.04
N ILE A 154 -25.01 -0.73 12.23
CA ILE A 154 -25.97 -1.69 12.81
C ILE A 154 -26.20 -1.38 14.28
N MET A 155 -25.13 -1.16 15.05
CA MET A 155 -25.24 -0.85 16.48
C MET A 155 -26.05 0.42 16.74
N GLU A 156 -25.88 1.46 15.93
CA GLU A 156 -26.69 2.69 16.00
C GLU A 156 -28.19 2.43 15.77
N GLN A 157 -28.56 1.39 15.05
CA GLN A 157 -29.96 1.01 14.81
C GLN A 157 -30.53 0.17 15.93
N ILE A 158 -29.80 -0.86 16.39
CA ILE A 158 -30.35 -1.85 17.35
C ILE A 158 -29.99 -1.54 18.79
N PHE A 159 -28.90 -0.79 19.04
CA PHE A 159 -28.42 -0.47 20.38
C PHE A 159 -27.64 0.85 20.44
N PRO A 160 -28.27 2.01 20.17
CA PRO A 160 -27.60 3.31 20.12
C PRO A 160 -26.91 3.73 21.43
N GLU A 161 -27.34 3.19 22.57
CA GLU A 161 -26.75 3.48 23.88
C GLU A 161 -25.49 2.64 24.17
N TYR A 162 -25.21 1.60 23.39
CA TYR A 162 -24.15 0.63 23.70
C TYR A 162 -22.75 1.26 23.85
N GLU A 163 -22.45 2.30 23.10
CA GLU A 163 -21.14 2.95 23.19
C GLU A 163 -21.00 3.86 24.44
N LYS A 164 -22.09 4.38 24.99
CA LYS A 164 -22.06 5.32 26.13
C LYS A 164 -21.27 4.80 27.34
N PRO A 165 -21.38 3.52 27.76
CA PRO A 165 -20.57 2.96 28.83
C PRO A 165 -19.07 2.85 28.49
N PHE A 166 -18.66 2.97 27.24
CA PHE A 166 -17.27 2.78 26.79
C PHE A 166 -16.69 4.08 26.24
N SER A 167 -15.37 4.20 26.18
CA SER A 167 -14.72 5.30 25.45
C SER A 167 -14.68 5.05 23.94
N SER A 168 -14.92 3.81 23.51
CA SER A 168 -15.02 3.39 22.11
C SER A 168 -15.67 2.01 22.01
N LEU A 169 -16.48 1.80 20.97
CA LEU A 169 -17.04 0.52 20.57
C LEU A 169 -15.94 -0.55 20.35
N TRP A 170 -14.76 -0.13 19.94
CA TRP A 170 -13.65 -1.02 19.52
C TRP A 170 -12.72 -1.46 20.65
N LEU A 171 -13.07 -1.18 21.91
CA LEU A 171 -12.33 -1.72 23.04
C LEU A 171 -12.50 -3.23 23.12
N SER A 172 -11.44 -3.95 23.54
CA SER A 172 -11.48 -5.40 23.72
C SER A 172 -12.62 -5.87 24.60
N THR A 173 -12.94 -5.10 25.66
CA THR A 173 -14.07 -5.38 26.56
C THR A 173 -15.41 -5.24 25.86
N SER A 174 -15.61 -4.17 25.09
CA SER A 174 -16.84 -3.94 24.32
C SER A 174 -17.02 -5.02 23.26
N MET A 175 -15.97 -5.27 22.47
CA MET A 175 -16.00 -6.31 21.44
C MET A 175 -16.23 -7.70 22.01
N GLY A 176 -15.63 -8.03 23.17
CA GLY A 176 -15.83 -9.34 23.81
C GLY A 176 -17.29 -9.57 24.25
N ILE A 177 -17.99 -8.52 24.70
CA ILE A 177 -19.42 -8.61 25.00
C ILE A 177 -20.23 -8.75 23.71
N LEU A 178 -19.92 -7.94 22.70
CA LEU A 178 -20.64 -7.95 21.43
C LEU A 178 -20.45 -9.27 20.67
N GLU A 179 -19.29 -9.90 20.73
CA GLU A 179 -19.02 -11.22 20.15
C GLU A 179 -19.92 -12.31 20.72
N LYS A 180 -20.26 -12.20 22.01
CA LYS A 180 -21.05 -13.22 22.71
C LYS A 180 -22.55 -12.99 22.61
N TYR A 181 -22.99 -11.75 22.81
CA TYR A 181 -24.41 -11.45 23.01
C TYR A 181 -25.08 -10.82 21.78
N LEU A 182 -24.35 -10.11 20.91
CA LEU A 182 -24.79 -9.53 19.63
C LEU A 182 -25.94 -8.50 19.71
N THR A 183 -26.94 -8.69 20.57
CA THR A 183 -28.15 -7.86 20.66
C THR A 183 -28.42 -7.37 22.08
N PRO A 184 -29.17 -6.25 22.28
CA PRO A 184 -29.59 -5.79 23.60
C PRO A 184 -30.39 -6.86 24.37
N GLU A 185 -31.31 -7.54 23.69
CA GLU A 185 -32.14 -8.59 24.31
C GLU A 185 -31.29 -9.74 24.88
N ASN A 186 -30.23 -10.15 24.17
CA ASN A 186 -29.34 -11.18 24.68
C ASN A 186 -28.51 -10.68 25.89
N ILE A 187 -28.16 -9.39 25.94
CA ILE A 187 -27.46 -8.80 27.07
C ILE A 187 -28.42 -8.68 28.27
N GLU A 188 -29.68 -8.27 28.06
CA GLU A 188 -30.72 -8.15 29.10
C GLU A 188 -30.94 -9.52 29.77
N ASN A 189 -30.97 -10.60 29.00
CA ASN A 189 -31.18 -11.97 29.50
C ASN A 189 -29.89 -12.64 29.99
N ALA A 190 -28.75 -11.99 29.92
CA ALA A 190 -27.47 -12.55 30.34
C ALA A 190 -27.33 -12.61 31.86
N PRO A 191 -26.76 -13.68 32.44
CA PRO A 191 -26.38 -13.69 33.85
C PRO A 191 -25.32 -12.59 34.09
N ILE A 192 -25.59 -11.72 35.09
CA ILE A 192 -24.70 -10.59 35.38
C ILE A 192 -23.27 -11.02 35.71
N ASP A 193 -23.12 -12.15 36.39
CA ASP A 193 -21.78 -12.71 36.71
C ASP A 193 -21.01 -13.10 35.45
N GLU A 194 -21.69 -13.67 34.46
CA GLU A 194 -21.08 -14.05 33.20
C GLU A 194 -20.66 -12.82 32.37
N LEU A 195 -21.50 -11.79 32.32
CA LEU A 195 -21.18 -10.50 31.73
C LEU A 195 -19.97 -9.86 32.42
N PHE A 196 -19.93 -9.95 33.74
CA PHE A 196 -18.81 -9.43 34.53
C PHE A 196 -17.50 -10.20 34.28
N GLU A 197 -17.52 -11.52 34.18
CA GLU A 197 -16.32 -12.31 33.88
C GLU A 197 -15.71 -11.94 32.53
N ILE A 198 -16.54 -11.67 31.49
CA ILE A 198 -16.03 -11.18 30.20
C ILE A 198 -15.36 -9.81 30.35
N ILE A 199 -16.00 -8.90 31.11
CA ILE A 199 -15.47 -7.55 31.36
C ILE A 199 -14.15 -7.64 32.11
N LYS A 200 -14.07 -8.47 33.11
CA LYS A 200 -12.90 -8.69 33.97
C LYS A 200 -11.73 -9.25 33.16
N ASP A 201 -11.96 -10.30 32.37
CA ASP A 201 -10.95 -10.89 31.51
C ASP A 201 -10.41 -9.88 30.48
N LYS A 202 -11.29 -9.28 29.68
CA LYS A 202 -10.92 -8.35 28.60
C LYS A 202 -10.35 -7.01 29.09
N SER A 203 -10.63 -6.60 30.36
CA SER A 203 -10.08 -5.40 30.96
C SER A 203 -8.82 -5.64 31.81
N HIS A 204 -8.33 -6.88 31.91
CA HIS A 204 -7.25 -7.28 32.80
C HIS A 204 -7.52 -6.84 34.26
N ASN A 205 -8.71 -7.10 34.76
CA ASN A 205 -9.20 -6.75 36.12
C ASN A 205 -9.26 -5.23 36.41
N LYS A 206 -9.27 -4.36 35.38
CA LYS A 206 -9.34 -2.89 35.59
C LYS A 206 -10.75 -2.37 35.77
N LEU A 207 -11.76 -3.08 35.30
CA LEU A 207 -13.15 -2.69 35.37
C LEU A 207 -13.89 -3.47 36.45
N THR A 208 -14.91 -2.82 37.06
CA THR A 208 -15.64 -3.34 38.20
C THR A 208 -17.05 -3.79 37.80
N MET A 209 -17.74 -4.50 38.69
CA MET A 209 -19.13 -4.91 38.55
C MET A 209 -20.09 -3.76 38.18
N LYS A 210 -19.79 -2.53 38.58
CA LYS A 210 -20.55 -1.32 38.19
C LYS A 210 -20.65 -1.19 36.66
N LYS A 211 -19.61 -1.60 35.96
CA LYS A 211 -19.61 -1.56 34.49
C LYS A 211 -20.58 -2.57 33.86
N ALA A 212 -20.67 -3.76 34.44
CA ALA A 212 -21.63 -4.78 34.01
C ALA A 212 -23.07 -4.27 34.21
N PHE A 213 -23.36 -3.69 35.37
CA PHE A 213 -24.68 -3.09 35.64
C PHE A 213 -24.99 -1.95 34.66
N SER A 214 -24.03 -1.06 34.35
CA SER A 214 -24.30 0.06 33.42
C SER A 214 -24.59 -0.41 31.99
N ILE A 215 -24.05 -1.56 31.58
CA ILE A 215 -24.29 -2.15 30.25
C ILE A 215 -25.66 -2.85 30.24
N LEU A 216 -25.99 -3.57 31.32
CA LEU A 216 -27.27 -4.21 31.47
C LEU A 216 -28.43 -3.16 31.51
N GLU A 217 -28.26 -2.10 32.28
CA GLU A 217 -29.21 -0.97 32.34
C GLU A 217 -29.41 -0.35 30.95
N ALA A 218 -28.33 -0.10 30.22
CA ALA A 218 -28.41 0.42 28.85
C ALA A 218 -29.13 -0.54 27.90
N ALA A 219 -29.00 -1.86 28.09
CA ALA A 219 -29.67 -2.87 27.26
C ALA A 219 -31.19 -2.91 27.54
N VAL A 220 -31.59 -2.81 28.83
CA VAL A 220 -32.99 -2.79 29.24
C VAL A 220 -33.71 -1.50 28.75
N ASP A 221 -33.02 -0.34 28.82
CA ASP A 221 -33.59 0.97 28.45
C ASP A 221 -33.26 1.41 27.02
N THR A 222 -32.91 0.46 26.15
CA THR A 222 -32.53 0.82 24.79
C THR A 222 -33.67 1.35 23.94
N PHE A 223 -33.43 2.43 23.20
CA PHE A 223 -34.29 2.98 22.15
C PHE A 223 -34.10 2.31 20.78
N GLY A 224 -33.23 1.30 20.71
CA GLY A 224 -32.98 0.55 19.48
C GLY A 224 -34.21 -0.14 18.91
N ILE A 225 -34.19 -0.39 17.58
CA ILE A 225 -35.29 -1.10 16.92
C ILE A 225 -35.36 -2.54 17.39
N LYS A 226 -36.59 -3.04 17.65
CA LYS A 226 -36.84 -4.44 18.08
C LYS A 226 -37.28 -5.36 16.94
N ILE A 227 -37.39 -4.82 15.72
CA ILE A 227 -37.80 -5.55 14.52
C ILE A 227 -36.60 -6.20 13.87
N ALA A 228 -36.74 -7.43 13.36
CA ALA A 228 -35.71 -8.18 12.64
C ALA A 228 -34.39 -8.41 13.43
N GLN A 229 -34.45 -8.55 14.73
CA GLN A 229 -33.30 -8.78 15.62
C GLN A 229 -32.44 -9.99 15.18
N ASP A 230 -33.09 -11.08 14.74
CA ASP A 230 -32.39 -12.27 14.26
C ASP A 230 -31.51 -11.99 13.04
N ALA A 231 -32.02 -11.16 12.11
CA ALA A 231 -31.28 -10.78 10.91
C ALA A 231 -30.08 -9.89 11.26
N PHE A 232 -30.24 -8.92 12.16
CA PHE A 232 -29.15 -8.08 12.65
C PHE A 232 -28.11 -8.89 13.44
N SER A 233 -28.55 -9.78 14.31
CA SER A 233 -27.68 -10.69 15.07
C SER A 233 -26.85 -11.55 14.13
N PHE A 234 -27.45 -12.16 13.12
CA PHE A 234 -26.75 -12.95 12.12
C PHE A 234 -25.74 -12.08 11.35
N GLN A 235 -26.14 -10.88 10.90
CA GLN A 235 -25.27 -9.98 10.17
C GLN A 235 -24.09 -9.50 11.02
N LEU A 236 -24.32 -9.13 12.27
CA LEU A 236 -23.27 -8.72 13.22
C LEU A 236 -22.27 -9.86 13.42
N LYS A 237 -22.75 -11.08 13.66
CA LYS A 237 -21.88 -12.25 13.82
C LYS A 237 -20.95 -12.42 12.63
N GLN A 238 -21.50 -12.38 11.40
CA GLN A 238 -20.70 -12.50 10.17
C GLN A 238 -19.67 -11.37 10.03
N LEU A 239 -20.02 -10.13 10.36
CA LEU A 239 -19.11 -8.99 10.28
C LEU A 239 -18.01 -9.08 11.33
N ILE A 240 -18.33 -9.50 12.55
CA ILE A 240 -17.34 -9.67 13.63
C ILE A 240 -16.37 -10.80 13.30
N ASP A 241 -16.88 -11.95 12.84
CA ASP A 241 -16.03 -13.10 12.45
C ASP A 241 -15.09 -12.69 11.30
N ARG A 242 -15.59 -11.93 10.32
CA ARG A 242 -14.77 -11.41 9.23
C ARG A 242 -13.73 -10.38 9.71
N MET A 243 -14.09 -9.51 10.64
CA MET A 243 -13.14 -8.56 11.23
C MET A 243 -12.01 -9.28 11.95
N ASN A 244 -12.32 -10.29 12.77
CA ASN A 244 -11.34 -11.10 13.49
C ASN A 244 -10.41 -11.87 12.52
N PHE A 245 -10.96 -12.35 11.40
CA PHE A 245 -10.15 -12.96 10.34
C PHE A 245 -9.17 -11.95 9.71
N LEU A 246 -9.63 -10.72 9.40
CA LEU A 246 -8.76 -9.68 8.86
C LEU A 246 -7.68 -9.24 9.86
N ASP A 247 -7.98 -9.22 11.15
CA ASP A 247 -6.97 -8.91 12.19
C ASP A 247 -5.84 -9.95 12.19
N LYS A 248 -6.17 -11.23 12.12
CA LYS A 248 -5.17 -12.31 11.98
C LYS A 248 -4.37 -12.20 10.69
N GLN A 249 -5.00 -11.79 9.58
CA GLN A 249 -4.27 -11.55 8.32
C GLN A 249 -3.30 -10.37 8.45
N ILE A 250 -3.69 -9.29 9.13
CA ILE A 250 -2.81 -8.13 9.36
C ILE A 250 -1.60 -8.56 10.20
N GLU A 251 -1.79 -9.31 11.26
CA GLU A 251 -0.70 -9.83 12.10
C GLU A 251 0.27 -10.69 11.29
N ALA A 252 -0.24 -11.60 10.47
CA ALA A 252 0.60 -12.44 9.61
C ALA A 252 1.38 -11.62 8.57
N LEU A 253 0.74 -10.60 7.99
CA LEU A 253 1.38 -9.68 7.05
C LEU A 253 2.45 -8.84 7.74
N ASP A 254 2.21 -8.39 8.98
CA ASP A 254 3.18 -7.63 9.76
C ASP A 254 4.44 -8.47 10.02
N CYS A 255 4.30 -9.74 10.39
CA CYS A 255 5.43 -10.65 10.54
C CYS A 255 6.22 -10.79 9.24
N GLN A 256 5.55 -11.04 8.12
CA GLN A 256 6.22 -11.20 6.82
C GLN A 256 6.92 -9.91 6.36
N ILE A 257 6.31 -8.75 6.56
CA ILE A 257 6.92 -7.46 6.23
C ILE A 257 8.19 -7.24 7.05
N LEU A 258 8.17 -7.58 8.35
CA LEU A 258 9.33 -7.44 9.22
C LEU A 258 10.48 -8.36 8.80
N GLU A 259 10.22 -9.60 8.42
CA GLU A 259 11.23 -10.53 7.90
C GLU A 259 11.97 -9.97 6.66
N TYR A 260 11.25 -9.26 5.77
CA TYR A 260 11.88 -8.58 4.65
C TYR A 260 12.61 -7.32 5.07
N TYR A 261 12.06 -6.55 6.02
CA TYR A 261 12.66 -5.30 6.49
C TYR A 261 14.01 -5.54 7.21
N GLU A 262 14.12 -6.60 7.98
CA GLU A 262 15.33 -6.97 8.71
C GLU A 262 16.52 -7.33 7.80
N LYS A 263 16.27 -7.63 6.52
CA LYS A 263 17.34 -7.86 5.53
C LYS A 263 18.05 -6.57 5.10
N PHE A 264 17.54 -5.40 5.52
CA PHE A 264 18.10 -4.11 5.16
C PHE A 264 18.70 -3.40 6.37
N ASP A 265 19.88 -2.83 6.19
CA ASP A 265 20.50 -1.90 7.15
C ASP A 265 19.74 -0.55 7.10
N CYS A 266 18.51 -0.56 7.64
CA CYS A 266 17.62 0.59 7.60
C CYS A 266 17.30 1.08 9.03
N TYR A 267 17.63 2.32 9.30
CA TYR A 267 17.48 2.95 10.62
C TYR A 267 16.23 3.84 10.74
N LEU A 268 15.28 3.77 9.83
CA LEU A 268 14.06 4.58 9.89
C LEU A 268 13.24 4.38 11.15
N HIS A 269 13.26 3.15 11.72
CA HIS A 269 12.57 2.82 12.97
C HIS A 269 13.15 3.53 14.18
N THR A 270 14.37 4.11 14.10
CA THR A 270 14.98 4.91 15.17
C THR A 270 14.38 6.30 15.29
N ILE A 271 13.63 6.73 14.27
CA ILE A 271 12.89 8.01 14.29
C ILE A 271 11.71 7.86 15.26
N PRO A 272 11.58 8.71 16.30
CA PRO A 272 10.48 8.63 17.25
C PRO A 272 9.11 8.56 16.57
N ARG A 273 8.27 7.59 16.98
CA ARG A 273 6.94 7.29 16.45
C ARG A 273 6.90 6.69 15.04
N ILE A 274 8.03 6.37 14.45
CA ILE A 274 8.06 5.51 13.27
C ILE A 274 8.31 4.08 13.78
N GLY A 275 7.25 3.29 13.88
CA GLY A 275 7.37 1.86 14.19
C GLY A 275 7.95 1.08 13.01
N MET A 276 8.37 -0.15 13.25
CA MET A 276 9.06 -0.99 12.23
C MET A 276 8.23 -1.19 10.97
N ILE A 277 6.91 -1.42 11.08
CA ILE A 277 6.00 -1.54 9.92
C ILE A 277 5.92 -0.24 9.12
N ALA A 278 5.85 0.92 9.81
CA ALA A 278 5.88 2.22 9.14
C ALA A 278 7.23 2.45 8.44
N ALA A 279 8.34 2.08 9.08
CA ALA A 279 9.68 2.15 8.50
C ALA A 279 9.81 1.26 7.25
N ALA A 280 9.31 0.03 7.30
CA ALA A 280 9.25 -0.90 6.17
C ALA A 280 8.40 -0.32 5.02
N THR A 281 7.24 0.25 5.33
CA THR A 281 6.35 0.89 4.34
C THR A 281 7.02 2.10 3.70
N ILE A 282 7.74 2.92 4.46
CA ILE A 282 8.49 4.07 3.94
C ILE A 282 9.63 3.59 3.04
N LEU A 283 10.42 2.59 3.47
CA LEU A 283 11.50 2.03 2.68
C LEU A 283 10.97 1.44 1.37
N ALA A 284 9.83 0.75 1.42
CA ALA A 284 9.19 0.16 0.24
C ALA A 284 8.59 1.18 -0.73
N ALA A 285 8.05 2.29 -0.24
CA ALA A 285 7.22 3.22 -1.00
C ALA A 285 7.81 4.62 -1.15
N THR A 286 8.87 5.01 -0.41
CA THR A 286 9.42 6.38 -0.35
C THR A 286 8.40 7.47 -0.01
N THR A 287 7.32 7.12 0.70
CA THR A 287 6.26 8.05 1.12
C THR A 287 6.12 8.11 2.63
N CYS A 288 6.00 9.32 3.18
CA CYS A 288 6.05 9.61 4.61
C CYS A 288 4.73 10.06 5.22
N SER A 289 4.49 9.70 6.47
CA SER A 289 3.51 10.35 7.35
C SER A 289 4.11 10.76 8.71
N PHE A 290 3.44 11.69 9.39
CA PHE A 290 3.97 12.62 10.38
C PHE A 290 3.87 12.15 11.84
N HIS A 291 4.99 12.15 12.62
CA HIS A 291 4.97 12.36 14.10
C HIS A 291 6.35 12.14 14.75
N ASN A 292 7.16 13.20 14.84
CA ASN A 292 8.43 13.19 15.57
C ASN A 292 8.45 14.35 16.57
N SER A 293 9.06 14.20 17.75
CA SER A 293 9.09 15.21 18.81
C SER A 293 9.74 16.56 18.37
N PRO A 294 10.89 16.59 17.70
CA PRO A 294 11.44 17.82 17.11
C PRO A 294 10.54 18.43 16.03
N LEU A 295 9.81 17.60 15.29
CA LEU A 295 8.86 18.04 14.29
C LEU A 295 7.61 18.65 14.92
N ASN A 296 7.20 18.15 16.09
CA ASN A 296 6.09 18.75 16.85
C ASN A 296 6.46 20.14 17.37
N ALA A 297 7.68 20.33 17.86
CA ALA A 297 8.19 21.66 18.23
C ALA A 297 8.20 22.62 17.03
N TYR A 298 8.64 22.12 15.87
CA TYR A 298 8.60 22.89 14.62
C TYR A 298 7.16 23.19 14.18
N TYR A 299 6.22 22.24 14.34
CA TYR A 299 4.79 22.46 14.10
C TYR A 299 4.22 23.57 14.97
N LYS A 300 4.47 23.51 16.31
CA LYS A 300 4.02 24.56 17.26
C LYS A 300 4.58 25.92 16.88
N LYS A 301 5.88 26.02 16.58
CA LYS A 301 6.52 27.25 16.09
C LYS A 301 5.80 27.80 14.84
N LYS A 302 5.37 26.93 13.90
CA LYS A 302 4.62 27.36 12.70
C LYS A 302 3.20 27.82 13.04
N ARG A 303 2.54 27.20 14.02
CA ARG A 303 1.23 27.65 14.52
C ARG A 303 1.30 29.00 15.24
N GLU A 304 2.32 29.20 16.06
CA GLU A 304 2.60 30.48 16.74
C GLU A 304 2.89 31.61 15.74
N GLN A 305 3.44 31.30 14.57
CA GLN A 305 3.61 32.22 13.45
C GLN A 305 2.29 32.54 12.70
N GLY A 306 1.13 32.14 13.22
CA GLY A 306 -0.19 32.40 12.64
C GLY A 306 -0.56 31.50 11.44
N LYS A 307 0.23 30.46 11.11
CA LYS A 307 -0.07 29.59 9.96
C LYS A 307 -1.24 28.64 10.27
N HIS A 308 -2.16 28.53 9.31
CA HIS A 308 -3.26 27.56 9.40
C HIS A 308 -2.73 26.13 9.62
N HIS A 309 -3.52 25.28 10.30
CA HIS A 309 -3.15 23.90 10.66
C HIS A 309 -2.59 23.10 9.45
N LEU A 310 -3.28 23.09 8.32
CA LEU A 310 -2.84 22.37 7.10
C LEU A 310 -1.50 22.90 6.55
N THR A 311 -1.27 24.24 6.61
CA THR A 311 -0.01 24.84 6.16
C THR A 311 1.14 24.48 7.09
N ALA A 312 0.91 24.48 8.40
CA ALA A 312 1.89 24.05 9.40
C ALA A 312 2.23 22.56 9.24
N THR A 313 1.21 21.72 9.04
CA THR A 313 1.36 20.28 8.77
C THR A 313 2.16 20.02 7.48
N GLY A 314 1.89 20.74 6.40
CA GLY A 314 2.66 20.62 5.15
C GLY A 314 4.14 21.05 5.30
N ALA A 315 4.44 22.01 6.18
CA ALA A 315 5.82 22.38 6.48
C ALA A 315 6.55 21.29 7.30
N VAL A 316 5.85 20.65 8.24
CA VAL A 316 6.37 19.50 9.00
C VAL A 316 6.62 18.31 8.09
N ALA A 317 5.72 18.05 7.12
CA ALA A 317 5.87 16.99 6.13
C ALA A 317 7.19 17.10 5.36
N ARG A 318 7.45 18.26 4.80
CA ARG A 318 8.69 18.52 4.09
C ARG A 318 9.93 18.29 4.96
N LYS A 319 9.86 18.71 6.23
CA LYS A 319 10.97 18.52 7.17
C LYS A 319 11.19 17.03 7.49
N LEU A 320 10.12 16.27 7.71
CA LEU A 320 10.20 14.83 7.93
C LEU A 320 10.77 14.10 6.71
N THR A 321 10.36 14.46 5.50
CA THR A 321 10.92 13.91 4.25
C THR A 321 12.43 14.11 4.19
N THR A 322 12.93 15.31 4.59
CA THR A 322 14.36 15.58 4.65
C THR A 322 15.07 14.68 5.68
N VAL A 323 14.46 14.46 6.84
CA VAL A 323 15.01 13.57 7.88
C VAL A 323 15.07 12.13 7.39
N ILE A 324 14.00 11.63 6.78
CA ILE A 324 13.94 10.28 6.21
C ILE A 324 14.99 10.10 5.13
N TYR A 325 15.11 11.08 4.23
CA TYR A 325 16.15 11.08 3.19
C TYR A 325 17.55 10.99 3.79
N ALA A 326 17.84 11.78 4.82
CA ALA A 326 19.14 11.77 5.48
C ALA A 326 19.44 10.41 6.14
N VAL A 327 18.46 9.81 6.85
CA VAL A 327 18.63 8.50 7.48
C VAL A 327 18.89 7.40 6.45
N LEU A 328 18.19 7.45 5.30
CA LEU A 328 18.37 6.49 4.21
C LEU A 328 19.72 6.71 3.47
N TRP A 329 20.10 7.97 3.22
CA TRP A 329 21.31 8.30 2.49
C TRP A 329 22.57 8.02 3.31
N ASP A 330 22.57 8.42 4.59
CA ASP A 330 23.72 8.28 5.46
C ASP A 330 23.86 6.87 6.04
N SER A 331 22.81 6.03 5.93
CA SER A 331 22.70 4.70 6.53
C SER A 331 23.09 4.71 8.03
N LYS A 332 22.59 5.73 8.76
CA LYS A 332 22.86 5.93 10.19
C LYS A 332 21.57 6.11 10.97
N PRO A 333 21.57 5.70 12.27
CA PRO A 333 20.44 5.96 13.15
C PRO A 333 20.08 7.43 13.21
N TYR A 334 18.79 7.71 13.42
CA TYR A 334 18.31 9.08 13.60
C TYR A 334 18.88 9.70 14.90
N GLU A 335 19.60 10.78 14.77
CA GLU A 335 20.02 11.62 15.88
C GLU A 335 19.20 12.91 15.92
N PRO A 336 18.51 13.19 17.05
CA PRO A 336 17.71 14.40 17.16
C PRO A 336 18.59 15.65 17.17
N LYS A 337 18.74 16.32 16.01
CA LYS A 337 19.34 17.65 15.95
C LYS A 337 18.27 18.69 16.26
N LYS A 338 18.61 19.75 17.02
CA LYS A 338 17.73 20.90 17.20
C LYS A 338 17.50 21.55 15.83
N PHE A 339 16.28 21.51 15.33
CA PHE A 339 15.91 22.26 14.15
C PHE A 339 15.80 23.74 14.50
N CYS A 340 16.72 24.54 14.02
CA CYS A 340 16.68 26.00 14.13
C CYS A 340 15.60 26.59 13.21
#